data_274ea9df78bdc3972e04f7207f83a979
#
_entry.id   274ea9df78bdc3972e04f7207f83a979
#
_cell.length_a   1.000
_cell.length_b   1.000
_cell.length_c   1.000
_cell.angle_alpha   90.00
_cell.angle_beta   90.00
_cell.angle_gamma   90.00
#
_symmetry.space_group_name_H-M   'P 1'
#
loop_
_entity.id
_entity.type
_entity.pdbx_description
1 polymer ?
#
loop_
_entity_poly.entity_id
_entity_poly.type
_entity_poly.pdbx_seq_one_letter_code
_entity_poly.pdbx_strand_id
1 'polypeptide(L)'
;MTKTAPNLQRGANFSRCRQYRYALWRHWGPGDDFMLLIGLNPSTADHRQDDPTIRRCMGFARDWGYSGLCVANLFAYRATYPDDLFAADDPVGPKNDPWLRKLTLQADLVVAAWGNPGRFMDRARAVSTQLPA
;
A
#
# COMPACT_ATOMS: atom_id res chain seq x y z
N MET A 1 -27.14 7.66 -2.09
CA MET A 1 -26.52 7.60 -2.45
C MET A 1 -25.86 7.50 -3.03
N THR A 2 -25.45 7.61 -3.24
CA THR A 2 -24.79 7.46 -3.73
C THR A 2 -23.92 7.55 -4.15
N LYS A 3 -23.71 7.71 -4.29
CA LYS A 3 -22.81 7.65 -4.62
C LYS A 3 -21.60 7.82 -4.43
N THR A 4 -21.41 8.05 -4.24
CA THR A 4 -20.07 7.69 -3.82
C THR A 4 -19.02 8.08 -4.84
N ALA A 5 -19.24 7.71 -6.07
CA ALA A 5 -18.24 7.92 -7.11
C ALA A 5 -17.78 9.36 -7.26
N PRO A 6 -18.66 10.38 -7.15
CA PRO A 6 -18.19 11.77 -7.31
C PRO A 6 -17.20 12.21 -6.26
N ASN A 7 -17.20 11.57 -5.08
CA ASN A 7 -16.36 11.98 -3.98
C ASN A 7 -15.10 11.11 -3.83
N LEU A 8 -14.95 10.09 -4.65
CA LEU A 8 -13.81 9.20 -4.57
C LEU A 8 -12.57 9.86 -5.18
N GLN A 9 -11.57 10.09 -4.36
CA GLN A 9 -10.27 10.59 -4.82
C GLN A 9 -9.30 9.42 -4.95
N ARG A 10 -8.48 9.45 -5.97
CA ARG A 10 -7.55 8.40 -6.30
C ARG A 10 -6.16 8.96 -6.52
N GLY A 11 -5.14 8.23 -6.07
CA GLY A 11 -3.77 8.63 -6.32
C GLY A 11 -2.81 7.49 -6.13
N ALA A 12 -1.63 7.65 -6.66
CA ALA A 12 -0.53 6.72 -6.49
C ALA A 12 0.79 7.47 -6.63
N ASN A 13 1.80 6.98 -5.91
CA ASN A 13 3.13 7.56 -5.94
C ASN A 13 4.11 6.53 -6.47
N PHE A 14 4.66 6.81 -7.63
CA PHE A 14 5.59 5.94 -8.34
C PHE A 14 6.98 6.56 -8.37
N SER A 15 7.99 5.71 -8.55
CA SER A 15 9.30 6.18 -8.96
C SER A 15 9.20 6.80 -10.37
N ARG A 16 10.23 7.59 -10.73
CA ARG A 16 10.26 8.21 -12.06
C ARG A 16 10.21 7.17 -13.18
N CYS A 17 10.93 6.06 -13.02
CA CYS A 17 10.93 4.98 -14.00
C CYS A 17 9.67 4.10 -13.94
N ARG A 18 8.82 4.30 -12.93
CA ARG A 18 7.57 3.57 -12.70
C ARG A 18 7.77 2.08 -12.42
N GLN A 19 8.97 1.65 -12.11
CA GLN A 19 9.22 0.29 -11.66
C GLN A 19 8.84 0.07 -10.21
N TYR A 20 8.73 1.16 -9.44
CA TYR A 20 8.36 1.12 -8.03
C TYR A 20 7.09 1.89 -7.78
N ARG A 21 6.19 1.32 -6.97
CA ARG A 21 5.02 2.02 -6.45
C ARG A 21 5.18 2.11 -4.94
N TYR A 22 5.34 3.33 -4.43
CA TYR A 22 5.58 3.56 -3.01
C TYR A 22 4.31 3.67 -2.21
N ALA A 23 3.25 4.18 -2.81
CA ALA A 23 1.96 4.31 -2.16
C ALA A 23 0.86 4.30 -3.21
N LEU A 24 -0.29 3.77 -2.81
CA LEU A 24 -1.53 3.87 -3.58
C LEU A 24 -2.61 4.26 -2.60
N TRP A 25 -3.46 5.24 -2.95
CA TRP A 25 -4.45 5.69 -2.01
C TRP A 25 -5.79 5.96 -2.69
N ARG A 26 -6.83 5.80 -1.87
CA ARG A 26 -8.22 6.06 -2.22
C ARG A 26 -8.86 6.77 -1.03
N HIS A 27 -9.63 7.81 -1.31
CA HIS A 27 -10.25 8.61 -0.25
C HIS A 27 -11.69 8.93 -0.63
N TRP A 28 -12.61 8.73 0.30
CA TRP A 28 -14.06 8.88 0.03
C TRP A 28 -14.81 9.61 1.11
N GLY A 29 -14.31 9.63 2.32
CA GLY A 29 -15.02 10.21 3.45
C GLY A 29 -14.64 11.65 3.71
N PRO A 30 -15.31 12.30 4.69
CA PRO A 30 -15.08 13.71 4.98
C PRO A 30 -13.83 13.99 5.79
N GLY A 31 -13.30 13.00 6.50
CA GLY A 31 -12.13 13.17 7.36
C GLY A 31 -10.83 12.90 6.64
N ASP A 32 -9.73 13.09 7.36
CA ASP A 32 -8.39 12.78 6.85
C ASP A 32 -7.91 11.41 7.31
N ASP A 33 -8.71 10.71 8.13
CA ASP A 33 -8.35 9.43 8.67
C ASP A 33 -8.28 8.37 7.59
N PHE A 34 -7.31 7.48 7.71
CA PHE A 34 -7.16 6.39 6.76
C PHE A 34 -6.55 5.15 7.39
N MET A 35 -6.87 4.01 6.79
CA MET A 35 -6.26 2.73 7.11
C MET A 35 -5.09 2.51 6.15
N LEU A 36 -3.92 2.18 6.71
CA LEU A 36 -2.76 1.79 5.92
C LEU A 36 -2.65 0.28 5.90
N LEU A 37 -2.65 -0.28 4.71
CA LEU A 37 -2.40 -1.70 4.51
C LEU A 37 -1.01 -1.87 3.93
N ILE A 38 -0.18 -2.70 4.56
CA ILE A 38 1.15 -3.01 4.06
C ILE A 38 1.13 -4.42 3.52
N GLY A 39 1.16 -4.54 2.19
CA GLY A 39 1.19 -5.81 1.50
C GLY A 39 2.60 -6.25 1.14
N LEU A 40 2.71 -7.30 0.33
CA LEU A 40 4.01 -7.82 -0.09
C LEU A 40 4.65 -6.91 -1.14
N ASN A 41 4.00 -6.76 -2.28
CA ASN A 41 4.49 -5.93 -3.38
C ASN A 41 3.32 -5.46 -4.24
N PRO A 42 3.49 -4.35 -4.99
CA PRO A 42 2.44 -3.86 -5.86
C PRO A 42 2.25 -4.77 -7.08
N SER A 43 1.03 -4.83 -7.56
CA SER A 43 0.68 -5.54 -8.78
C SER A 43 0.25 -4.53 -9.84
N THR A 44 -1.03 -4.55 -10.25
CA THR A 44 -1.50 -3.81 -11.41
C THR A 44 -2.23 -2.51 -11.09
N ALA A 45 -2.72 -2.34 -9.87
CA ALA A 45 -3.47 -1.13 -9.52
C ALA A 45 -2.59 0.12 -9.60
N ASP A 46 -3.17 1.20 -10.08
CA ASP A 46 -2.50 2.49 -10.18
C ASP A 46 -3.45 3.61 -9.75
N HIS A 47 -3.12 4.85 -10.10
CA HIS A 47 -3.95 5.99 -9.72
C HIS A 47 -5.33 5.99 -10.39
N ARG A 48 -5.53 5.22 -11.45
CA ARG A 48 -6.80 5.16 -12.20
C ARG A 48 -7.56 3.86 -11.98
N GLN A 49 -6.86 2.75 -11.83
CA GLN A 49 -7.46 1.42 -11.86
C GLN A 49 -7.26 0.71 -10.54
N ASP A 50 -8.34 0.09 -10.08
CA ASP A 50 -8.30 -0.82 -8.95
C ASP A 50 -8.03 -2.24 -9.45
N ASP A 51 -7.40 -3.05 -8.61
CA ASP A 51 -7.41 -4.49 -8.79
C ASP A 51 -8.36 -5.11 -7.75
N PRO A 52 -8.63 -6.42 -7.82
CA PRO A 52 -9.56 -7.03 -6.86
C PRO A 52 -9.13 -6.88 -5.40
N THR A 53 -7.83 -6.91 -5.12
CA THR A 53 -7.31 -6.75 -3.77
C THR A 53 -7.62 -5.36 -3.24
N ILE A 54 -7.39 -4.32 -4.05
CA ILE A 54 -7.66 -2.93 -3.65
C ILE A 54 -9.14 -2.73 -3.39
N ARG A 55 -10.02 -3.29 -4.24
CA ARG A 55 -11.46 -3.17 -4.02
C ARG A 55 -11.89 -3.79 -2.69
N ARG A 56 -11.35 -4.97 -2.37
CA ARG A 56 -11.65 -5.64 -1.12
C ARG A 56 -11.18 -4.83 0.07
N CYS A 57 -9.97 -4.28 0.00
CA CYS A 57 -9.41 -3.47 1.07
C CYS A 57 -10.19 -2.17 1.29
N MET A 58 -10.66 -1.55 0.20
CA MET A 58 -11.55 -0.39 0.30
C MET A 58 -12.83 -0.75 1.06
N GLY A 59 -13.39 -1.93 0.79
CA GLY A 59 -14.56 -2.41 1.50
C GLY A 59 -14.32 -2.52 3.00
N PHE A 60 -13.21 -3.13 3.40
CA PHE A 60 -12.85 -3.24 4.81
C PHE A 60 -12.69 -1.88 5.48
N ALA A 61 -11.98 -0.96 4.81
CA ALA A 61 -11.75 0.37 5.38
C ALA A 61 -13.07 1.12 5.57
N ARG A 62 -13.98 1.02 4.60
CA ARG A 62 -15.31 1.62 4.72
C ARG A 62 -16.12 1.00 5.85
N ASP A 63 -16.13 -0.33 5.93
CA ASP A 63 -16.89 -1.05 6.96
C ASP A 63 -16.39 -0.69 8.35
N TRP A 64 -15.11 -0.42 8.50
CA TRP A 64 -14.51 -0.05 9.78
C TRP A 64 -14.57 1.46 10.05
N GLY A 65 -15.19 2.24 9.16
CA GLY A 65 -15.48 3.65 9.40
C GLY A 65 -14.37 4.62 9.02
N TYR A 66 -13.36 4.18 8.26
CA TYR A 66 -12.28 5.08 7.82
C TYR A 66 -12.68 5.86 6.58
N SER A 67 -12.16 7.08 6.47
CA SER A 67 -12.42 7.96 5.33
C SER A 67 -11.56 7.65 4.12
N GLY A 68 -10.52 6.84 4.28
CA GLY A 68 -9.64 6.49 3.19
C GLY A 68 -8.85 5.21 3.43
N LEU A 69 -8.19 4.79 2.37
CA LEU A 69 -7.28 3.64 2.35
C LEU A 69 -5.98 4.07 1.70
N CYS A 70 -4.86 3.70 2.30
CA CYS A 70 -3.56 3.77 1.66
C CYS A 70 -2.94 2.37 1.66
N VAL A 71 -2.31 2.01 0.55
CA VAL A 71 -1.61 0.73 0.42
C VAL A 71 -0.14 1.01 0.15
N ALA A 72 0.72 0.46 0.99
CA ALA A 72 2.16 0.42 0.79
C ALA A 72 2.60 -1.04 0.81
N ASN A 73 3.87 -1.29 0.59
CA ASN A 73 4.36 -2.66 0.44
C ASN A 73 5.73 -2.82 1.08
N LEU A 74 6.04 -4.05 1.51
CA LEU A 74 7.39 -4.38 1.96
C LEU A 74 8.40 -4.14 0.84
N PHE A 75 8.02 -4.53 -0.37
CA PHE A 75 8.83 -4.34 -1.58
C PHE A 75 8.04 -3.45 -2.52
N ALA A 76 8.63 -2.35 -2.94
CA ALA A 76 7.95 -1.41 -3.82
C ALA A 76 8.04 -1.80 -5.30
N TYR A 77 8.89 -2.77 -5.65
CA TYR A 77 9.05 -3.22 -7.03
C TYR A 77 7.75 -3.82 -7.56
N ARG A 78 7.33 -3.36 -8.72
CA ARG A 78 6.09 -3.81 -9.35
C ARG A 78 6.30 -5.13 -10.05
N ALA A 79 5.72 -6.20 -9.51
CA ALA A 79 5.84 -7.54 -10.09
C ALA A 79 4.52 -8.29 -9.91
N THR A 80 4.06 -8.92 -10.97
CA THR A 80 2.85 -9.75 -10.91
C THR A 80 3.16 -11.11 -10.30
N TYR A 81 4.35 -11.63 -10.56
CA TYR A 81 4.76 -12.97 -10.10
C TYR A 81 5.86 -12.86 -9.05
N PRO A 82 5.80 -13.70 -7.99
CA PRO A 82 6.81 -13.67 -6.93
C PRO A 82 8.24 -13.87 -7.42
N ASP A 83 8.44 -14.72 -8.44
CA ASP A 83 9.78 -14.97 -8.95
C ASP A 83 10.42 -13.72 -9.53
N ASP A 84 9.62 -12.87 -10.19
CA ASP A 84 10.12 -11.61 -10.73
C ASP A 84 10.54 -10.66 -9.62
N LEU A 85 9.78 -10.66 -8.53
CA LEU A 85 10.13 -9.85 -7.37
C LEU A 85 11.46 -10.30 -6.76
N PHE A 86 11.62 -11.60 -6.58
CA PHE A 86 12.82 -12.14 -5.92
C PHE A 86 14.05 -12.02 -6.79
N ALA A 87 13.89 -11.93 -8.10
CA ALA A 87 14.99 -11.77 -9.05
C ALA A 87 15.40 -10.31 -9.29
N ALA A 88 14.63 -9.35 -8.79
CA ALA A 88 14.95 -7.94 -8.99
C ALA A 88 16.21 -7.55 -8.22
N ASP A 89 17.01 -6.65 -8.82
CA ASP A 89 18.25 -6.17 -8.18
C ASP A 89 17.97 -5.43 -6.88
N ASP A 90 16.94 -4.59 -6.88
CA ASP A 90 16.53 -3.86 -5.68
C ASP A 90 15.01 -3.96 -5.53
N PRO A 91 14.52 -5.06 -4.94
CA PRO A 91 13.07 -5.22 -4.80
C PRO A 91 12.43 -4.27 -3.79
N VAL A 92 13.18 -3.81 -2.80
CA VAL A 92 12.65 -2.88 -1.79
C VAL A 92 12.34 -1.53 -2.39
N GLY A 93 13.25 -0.99 -3.18
CA GLY A 93 13.13 0.33 -3.77
C GLY A 93 13.83 1.39 -2.93
N PRO A 94 14.52 2.34 -3.59
CA PRO A 94 15.40 3.28 -2.89
C PRO A 94 14.68 4.24 -1.94
N LYS A 95 13.39 4.50 -2.17
CA LYS A 95 12.62 5.43 -1.33
C LYS A 95 11.51 4.75 -0.53
N ASN A 96 11.48 3.42 -0.52
CA ASN A 96 10.37 2.72 0.12
C ASN A 96 10.36 2.90 1.63
N ASP A 97 11.49 2.78 2.30
CA ASP A 97 11.55 2.91 3.75
C ASP A 97 11.14 4.31 4.24
N PRO A 98 11.60 5.42 3.62
CA PRO A 98 11.07 6.74 3.99
C PRO A 98 9.56 6.86 3.81
N TRP A 99 9.00 6.29 2.73
CA TRP A 99 7.57 6.30 2.52
C TRP A 99 6.82 5.52 3.60
N LEU A 100 7.32 4.33 3.96
CA LEU A 100 6.71 3.53 5.00
C LEU A 100 6.71 4.25 6.34
N ARG A 101 7.82 4.89 6.71
CA ARG A 101 7.88 5.66 7.95
C ARG A 101 6.87 6.80 7.98
N LYS A 102 6.79 7.55 6.88
CA LYS A 102 5.84 8.65 6.77
C LYS A 102 4.40 8.18 6.91
N LEU A 103 4.05 7.14 6.17
CA LEU A 103 2.68 6.65 6.13
C LEU A 103 2.26 6.02 7.46
N THR A 104 3.15 5.27 8.11
CA THR A 104 2.82 4.66 9.40
C THR A 104 2.61 5.69 10.49
N LEU A 105 3.29 6.82 10.42
CA LEU A 105 3.08 7.91 11.38
C LEU A 105 1.75 8.63 11.15
N GLN A 106 1.26 8.67 9.93
CA GLN A 106 0.04 9.38 9.58
C GLN A 106 -1.22 8.52 9.69
N ALA A 107 -1.09 7.21 9.58
CA ALA A 107 -2.23 6.30 9.52
C ALA A 107 -2.90 6.16 10.89
N ASP A 108 -4.21 5.98 10.87
CA ASP A 108 -5.01 5.73 12.08
C ASP A 108 -5.05 4.25 12.44
N LEU A 109 -4.85 3.39 11.46
CA LEU A 109 -4.72 1.94 11.65
C LEU A 109 -3.73 1.41 10.63
N VAL A 110 -2.83 0.54 11.07
CA VAL A 110 -1.88 -0.14 10.19
C VAL A 110 -2.18 -1.63 10.20
N VAL A 111 -2.40 -2.19 9.01
CA VAL A 111 -2.70 -3.61 8.84
C VAL A 111 -1.54 -4.25 8.07
N ALA A 112 -0.90 -5.24 8.67
CA ALA A 112 0.17 -6.00 8.04
C ALA A 112 -0.46 -7.18 7.27
N ALA A 113 -0.24 -7.22 5.96
CA ALA A 113 -0.90 -8.20 5.09
C ALA A 113 0.06 -8.82 4.07
N TRP A 114 1.31 -9.03 4.46
CA TRP A 114 2.33 -9.51 3.53
C TRP A 114 2.49 -11.03 3.46
N GLY A 115 2.03 -11.78 4.47
CA GLY A 115 2.14 -13.23 4.47
C GLY A 115 3.57 -13.75 4.60
N ASN A 116 3.75 -15.05 4.34
CA ASN A 116 5.05 -15.72 4.50
C ASN A 116 6.14 -15.19 3.56
N PRO A 117 5.87 -14.82 2.29
CA PRO A 117 6.92 -14.25 1.43
C PRO A 117 7.55 -12.97 1.97
N GLY A 118 6.94 -12.32 2.96
CA GLY A 118 7.53 -11.17 3.63
C GLY A 118 8.84 -11.48 4.34
N ARG A 119 9.17 -12.76 4.56
CA ARG A 119 10.45 -13.18 5.12
C ARG A 119 11.63 -12.95 4.18
N PHE A 120 11.38 -12.81 2.88
CA PHE A 120 12.44 -12.58 1.91
C PHE A 120 13.24 -11.35 2.32
N MET A 121 14.56 -11.47 2.34
CA MET A 121 15.49 -10.42 2.76
C MET A 121 15.20 -9.88 4.18
N ASP A 122 14.55 -10.69 5.02
CA ASP A 122 14.18 -10.30 6.39
C ASP A 122 13.34 -9.02 6.46
N ARG A 123 12.58 -8.75 5.39
CA ARG A 123 11.83 -7.50 5.27
C ARG A 123 10.71 -7.36 6.29
N ALA A 124 9.99 -8.43 6.56
CA ALA A 124 8.89 -8.38 7.52
C ALA A 124 9.39 -7.91 8.89
N ARG A 125 10.55 -8.42 9.33
CA ARG A 125 11.15 -7.99 10.59
C ARG A 125 11.60 -6.53 10.50
N ALA A 126 12.31 -6.18 9.42
CA ALA A 126 12.85 -4.83 9.26
C ALA A 126 11.74 -3.78 9.29
N VAL A 127 10.63 -4.04 8.61
CA VAL A 127 9.51 -3.10 8.58
C VAL A 127 8.77 -3.11 9.91
N SER A 128 8.55 -4.28 10.52
CA SER A 128 7.84 -4.36 11.79
C SER A 128 8.53 -3.55 12.89
N THR A 129 9.84 -3.45 12.90
CA THR A 129 10.57 -2.64 13.88
C THR A 129 10.38 -1.14 13.66
N GLN A 130 9.93 -0.72 12.49
CA GLN A 130 9.66 0.68 12.17
C GLN A 130 8.24 1.10 12.55
N LEU A 131 7.35 0.15 12.82
CA LEU A 131 5.96 0.47 13.11
C LEU A 131 5.81 1.00 14.53
N PRO A 132 4.88 1.93 14.77
CA PRO A 132 4.57 2.38 16.12
C PRO A 132 4.08 1.21 16.98
N ALA A 133 4.41 1.25 18.25
CA ALA A 133 4.00 0.22 19.19
C ALA A 133 2.48 0.17 19.34
#